data_57b98d3dae6631196207afc313d00c64
#
_entry.id   57b98d3dae6631196207afc313d00c64
#
_cell.length_a   1.000
_cell.length_b   1.000
_cell.length_c   1.000
_cell.angle_alpha   90.00
_cell.angle_beta   90.00
_cell.angle_gamma   90.00
#
_symmetry.space_group_name_H-M   'P 1'
#
loop_
_entity.id
_entity.type
_entity.pdbx_description
1 polymer ?
#
loop_
_entity_poly.entity_id
_entity_poly.type
_entity_poly.pdbx_seq_one_letter_code
_entity_poly.pdbx_strand_id
1 'polypeptide(L)'
;MEGIYVKAHVGKKLKKWLEDSYQDTIVHPLRGSVLVMLMIPYLELRPKDYVDDLPEDETVQIELPLKRNEKVYCQSTGKVYYCDTIWRSCLSEKGHKKVKRFFETTFRKAFHTFMDGHIEAQNEKKGDKERLEVKAAVCAFLNQYHIEYDERMISSMTRDWWRHVEENEKNRISPMVY
;
A
#
# COMPACT_ATOMS: atom_id res chain seq x y z
N MET A 1 -19.90 -4.68 -18.39
CA MET A 1 -18.92 -3.67 -18.88
C MET A 1 -17.56 -4.21 -18.49
N GLU A 2 -16.64 -4.38 -19.44
CA GLU A 2 -15.29 -4.82 -19.11
C GLU A 2 -14.57 -3.68 -18.39
N GLY A 3 -14.06 -3.96 -17.18
CA GLY A 3 -13.25 -3.02 -16.41
C GLY A 3 -11.88 -2.78 -17.05
N ILE A 4 -11.25 -1.68 -16.75
CA ILE A 4 -9.86 -1.41 -17.17
C ILE A 4 -8.95 -1.94 -16.07
N TYR A 5 -8.15 -2.95 -16.38
CA TYR A 5 -7.26 -3.59 -15.42
C TYR A 5 -5.80 -3.27 -15.72
N VAL A 6 -5.07 -2.91 -14.68
CA VAL A 6 -3.63 -2.65 -14.72
C VAL A 6 -2.93 -3.50 -13.69
N LYS A 7 -1.86 -4.16 -14.06
CA LYS A 7 -1.03 -4.93 -13.13
C LYS A 7 0.05 -4.04 -12.51
N ALA A 8 0.29 -4.21 -11.19
CA ALA A 8 1.32 -3.50 -10.46
C ALA A 8 2.18 -4.49 -9.67
N HIS A 9 3.49 -4.45 -9.89
CA HIS A 9 4.46 -5.20 -9.10
C HIS A 9 4.64 -4.55 -7.73
N VAL A 10 4.30 -5.28 -6.66
CA VAL A 10 4.33 -4.76 -5.28
C VAL A 10 5.20 -5.61 -4.34
N GLY A 11 5.46 -6.88 -4.68
CA GLY A 11 6.15 -7.86 -3.85
C GLY A 11 5.21 -8.69 -2.99
N LYS A 12 5.64 -9.90 -2.62
CA LYS A 12 4.82 -10.95 -1.97
C LYS A 12 4.08 -10.46 -0.72
N LYS A 13 4.79 -9.81 0.19
CA LYS A 13 4.21 -9.30 1.45
C LYS A 13 3.05 -8.34 1.22
N LEU A 14 3.25 -7.34 0.35
CA LEU A 14 2.21 -6.35 0.07
C LEU A 14 1.04 -6.95 -0.70
N LYS A 15 1.30 -7.88 -1.64
CA LYS A 15 0.26 -8.60 -2.34
C LYS A 15 -0.63 -9.32 -1.34
N LYS A 16 -0.06 -10.13 -0.45
CA LYS A 16 -0.81 -10.89 0.55
C LYS A 16 -1.64 -9.99 1.46
N TRP A 17 -1.05 -8.91 1.96
CA TRP A 17 -1.77 -7.92 2.75
C TRP A 17 -2.94 -7.27 1.99
N LEU A 18 -2.75 -6.95 0.71
CA LEU A 18 -3.80 -6.35 -0.13
C LEU A 18 -4.95 -7.34 -0.36
N GLU A 19 -4.66 -8.59 -0.73
CA GLU A 19 -5.66 -9.64 -0.92
C GLU A 19 -6.51 -9.84 0.34
N ASP A 20 -5.89 -9.93 1.50
CA ASP A 20 -6.60 -10.09 2.77
C ASP A 20 -7.38 -8.83 3.17
N SER A 21 -6.82 -7.62 2.91
CA SER A 21 -7.48 -6.35 3.25
C SER A 21 -8.68 -6.04 2.36
N TYR A 22 -8.62 -6.39 1.09
CA TYR A 22 -9.72 -6.20 0.13
C TYR A 22 -10.65 -7.40 0.03
N GLN A 23 -10.26 -8.55 0.61
CA GLN A 23 -10.93 -9.85 0.45
C GLN A 23 -11.15 -10.22 -1.03
N ASP A 24 -10.23 -9.78 -1.88
CA ASP A 24 -10.24 -9.98 -3.32
C ASP A 24 -8.79 -10.02 -3.85
N THR A 25 -8.59 -10.67 -4.98
CA THR A 25 -7.33 -10.67 -5.74
C THR A 25 -7.16 -9.40 -6.57
N ILE A 26 -8.23 -8.60 -6.70
CA ILE A 26 -8.28 -7.36 -7.46
C ILE A 26 -8.48 -6.18 -6.50
N VAL A 27 -7.65 -5.16 -6.64
CA VAL A 27 -7.81 -3.91 -5.91
C VAL A 27 -8.80 -3.01 -6.67
N HIS A 28 -9.89 -2.63 -5.99
CA HIS A 28 -10.94 -1.76 -6.53
C HIS A 28 -10.88 -0.36 -5.89
N PRO A 29 -10.01 0.54 -6.37
CA PRO A 29 -9.91 1.88 -5.81
C PRO A 29 -11.15 2.71 -6.17
N LEU A 30 -11.57 3.57 -5.25
CA LEU A 30 -12.64 4.53 -5.52
C LEU A 30 -12.21 5.52 -6.61
N ARG A 31 -13.20 5.94 -7.42
CA ARG A 31 -12.99 7.00 -8.42
C ARG A 31 -12.45 8.26 -7.77
N GLY A 32 -11.40 8.85 -8.36
CA GLY A 32 -10.74 10.03 -7.81
C GLY A 32 -9.84 9.77 -6.59
N SER A 33 -9.67 8.50 -6.18
CA SER A 33 -8.75 8.16 -5.11
C SER A 33 -7.31 8.55 -5.46
N VAL A 34 -6.49 8.75 -4.41
CA VAL A 34 -5.07 9.09 -4.56
C VAL A 34 -4.33 8.05 -5.40
N LEU A 35 -4.68 6.76 -5.25
CA LEU A 35 -4.07 5.68 -6.03
C LEU A 35 -4.33 5.85 -7.54
N VAL A 36 -5.58 6.08 -7.94
CA VAL A 36 -5.95 6.29 -9.35
C VAL A 36 -5.22 7.50 -9.92
N MET A 37 -5.25 8.63 -9.21
CA MET A 37 -4.61 9.87 -9.66
C MET A 37 -3.08 9.74 -9.74
N LEU A 38 -2.49 8.92 -8.87
CA LEU A 38 -1.06 8.62 -8.89
C LEU A 38 -0.68 7.73 -10.08
N MET A 39 -1.54 6.80 -10.50
CA MET A 39 -1.25 5.86 -11.58
C MET A 39 -1.32 6.49 -12.97
N ILE A 40 -2.32 7.35 -13.20
CA ILE A 40 -2.63 7.92 -14.53
C ILE A 40 -1.39 8.50 -15.26
N PRO A 41 -0.51 9.29 -14.64
CA PRO A 41 0.66 9.86 -15.32
C PRO A 41 1.71 8.82 -15.76
N TYR A 42 1.61 7.60 -15.25
CA TYR A 42 2.56 6.51 -15.49
C TYR A 42 1.99 5.36 -16.31
N LEU A 43 0.77 5.54 -16.83
CA LEU A 43 0.20 4.60 -17.78
C LEU A 43 0.82 4.81 -19.15
N GLU A 44 1.30 3.72 -19.75
CA GLU A 44 1.88 3.69 -21.08
C GLU A 44 1.06 2.77 -21.98
N LEU A 45 1.05 3.05 -23.27
CA LEU A 45 0.42 2.18 -24.24
C LEU A 45 1.15 0.83 -24.29
N ARG A 46 0.41 -0.24 -24.12
CA ARG A 46 0.96 -1.59 -24.21
C ARG A 46 1.43 -1.85 -25.64
N PRO A 47 2.72 -2.15 -25.89
CA PRO A 47 3.19 -2.56 -27.21
C PRO A 47 2.43 -3.78 -27.72
N LYS A 48 2.37 -3.97 -29.07
CA LYS A 48 1.66 -5.13 -29.64
C LYS A 48 2.23 -6.47 -29.19
N ASP A 49 3.54 -6.50 -28.96
CA ASP A 49 4.29 -7.69 -28.56
C ASP A 49 4.59 -7.70 -27.04
N TYR A 50 3.82 -6.94 -26.28
CA TYR A 50 4.01 -6.87 -24.82
C TYR A 50 3.68 -8.21 -24.18
N VAL A 51 4.69 -8.81 -23.56
CA VAL A 51 4.55 -9.95 -22.67
C VAL A 51 4.58 -9.43 -21.25
N ASP A 52 3.64 -9.88 -20.44
CA ASP A 52 3.55 -9.48 -19.03
C ASP A 52 4.40 -10.43 -18.20
N ASP A 53 5.70 -10.14 -18.09
CA ASP A 53 6.68 -10.96 -17.37
C ASP A 53 6.70 -10.71 -15.86
N LEU A 54 5.70 -10.00 -15.32
CA LEU A 54 5.63 -9.73 -13.89
C LEU A 54 5.34 -11.01 -13.10
N PRO A 55 6.12 -11.30 -12.03
CA PRO A 55 5.89 -12.48 -11.21
C PRO A 55 4.49 -12.42 -10.59
N GLU A 56 3.70 -13.46 -10.81
CA GLU A 56 2.29 -13.49 -10.39
C GLU A 56 2.16 -13.38 -8.87
N ASP A 57 3.04 -14.04 -8.12
CA ASP A 57 3.07 -14.03 -6.65
C ASP A 57 3.52 -12.70 -6.02
N GLU A 58 3.97 -11.75 -6.85
CA GLU A 58 4.39 -10.40 -6.43
C GLU A 58 3.56 -9.28 -7.07
N THR A 59 2.54 -9.63 -7.86
CA THR A 59 1.79 -8.69 -8.67
C THR A 59 0.32 -8.65 -8.24
N VAL A 60 -0.22 -7.44 -8.12
CA VAL A 60 -1.65 -7.20 -7.91
C VAL A 60 -2.30 -6.64 -9.16
N GLN A 61 -3.55 -7.01 -9.37
CA GLN A 61 -4.39 -6.44 -10.41
C GLN A 61 -5.20 -5.28 -9.81
N ILE A 62 -5.24 -4.15 -10.49
CA ILE A 62 -5.97 -2.96 -10.04
C ILE A 62 -6.98 -2.61 -11.11
N GLU A 63 -8.26 -2.57 -10.74
CA GLU A 63 -9.32 -2.12 -11.62
C GLU A 63 -9.41 -0.58 -11.55
N LEU A 64 -9.20 0.08 -12.68
CA LEU A 64 -9.36 1.53 -12.76
C LEU A 64 -10.85 1.88 -12.91
N PRO A 65 -11.43 2.68 -12.01
CA PRO A 65 -12.84 3.07 -12.05
C PRO A 65 -13.09 4.17 -13.09
N LEU A 66 -12.67 3.92 -14.32
CA LEU A 66 -12.76 4.85 -15.44
C LEU A 66 -13.69 4.29 -16.51
N LYS A 67 -14.42 5.17 -17.18
CA LYS A 67 -15.32 4.80 -18.28
C LYS A 67 -14.64 5.01 -19.63
N ARG A 68 -15.04 4.21 -20.64
CA ARG A 68 -14.60 4.41 -22.01
C ARG A 68 -14.94 5.84 -22.47
N ASN A 69 -14.04 6.47 -23.23
CA ASN A 69 -14.13 7.85 -23.72
C ASN A 69 -14.18 8.92 -22.61
N GLU A 70 -13.81 8.57 -21.39
CA GLU A 70 -13.71 9.53 -20.30
C GLU A 70 -12.42 10.35 -20.40
N LYS A 71 -12.54 11.65 -20.14
CA LYS A 71 -11.39 12.54 -19.99
C LYS A 71 -11.03 12.65 -18.53
N VAL A 72 -9.80 12.34 -18.18
CA VAL A 72 -9.29 12.47 -16.81
C VAL A 72 -8.25 13.58 -16.76
N TYR A 73 -8.52 14.62 -16.00
CA TYR A 73 -7.54 15.67 -15.72
C TYR A 73 -6.66 15.26 -14.55
N CYS A 74 -5.35 15.17 -14.79
CA CYS A 74 -4.39 14.89 -13.74
C CYS A 74 -3.79 16.20 -13.22
N GLN A 75 -4.15 16.57 -11.98
CA GLN A 75 -3.67 17.81 -11.35
C GLN A 75 -2.15 17.86 -11.20
N SER A 76 -1.51 16.71 -10.94
CA SER A 76 -0.05 16.65 -10.72
C SER A 76 0.77 16.92 -12.00
N THR A 77 0.21 16.70 -13.18
CA THR A 77 0.89 16.90 -14.47
C THR A 77 0.28 18.01 -15.30
N GLY A 78 -0.88 18.53 -14.93
CA GLY A 78 -1.65 19.50 -15.71
C GLY A 78 -2.16 18.96 -17.06
N LYS A 79 -2.14 17.63 -17.26
CA LYS A 79 -2.51 16.98 -18.54
C LYS A 79 -3.87 16.32 -18.47
N VAL A 80 -4.54 16.25 -19.62
CA VAL A 80 -5.75 15.47 -19.84
C VAL A 80 -5.39 14.16 -20.50
N TYR A 81 -5.85 13.06 -19.90
CA TYR A 81 -5.71 11.69 -20.41
C TYR A 81 -7.05 11.20 -20.93
N TYR A 82 -7.03 10.46 -22.05
CA TYR A 82 -8.22 9.87 -22.66
C TYR A 82 -8.28 8.39 -22.35
N CYS A 83 -9.41 7.92 -21.86
CA CYS A 83 -9.57 6.51 -21.49
C CYS A 83 -9.47 5.52 -22.63
N ASP A 84 -9.67 5.93 -23.88
CA ASP A 84 -9.47 5.05 -25.04
C ASP A 84 -8.04 4.52 -25.16
N THR A 85 -7.06 5.32 -24.73
CA THR A 85 -5.66 4.91 -24.72
C THR A 85 -5.31 4.09 -23.49
N ILE A 86 -6.12 4.15 -22.41
CA ILE A 86 -5.89 3.44 -21.15
C ILE A 86 -6.24 1.94 -21.24
N TRP A 87 -7.18 1.54 -22.11
CA TRP A 87 -7.61 0.14 -22.29
C TRP A 87 -6.50 -0.84 -22.66
N ARG A 88 -5.40 -0.34 -23.23
CA ARG A 88 -4.21 -1.12 -23.58
C ARG A 88 -2.99 -0.61 -22.81
N SER A 89 -3.18 -0.15 -21.61
CA SER A 89 -2.11 0.48 -20.85
C SER A 89 -1.46 -0.52 -19.89
N CYS A 90 -0.18 -0.36 -19.70
CA CYS A 90 0.60 -0.95 -18.64
C CYS A 90 1.22 0.17 -17.80
N LEU A 91 1.67 -0.15 -16.61
CA LEU A 91 2.47 0.79 -15.83
C LEU A 91 3.90 0.82 -16.34
N SER A 92 4.46 2.02 -16.48
CA SER A 92 5.89 2.19 -16.66
C SER A 92 6.66 1.66 -15.44
N GLU A 93 7.95 1.39 -15.57
CA GLU A 93 8.80 0.99 -14.44
C GLU A 93 8.72 1.99 -13.27
N LYS A 94 8.69 3.28 -13.59
CA LYS A 94 8.50 4.34 -12.59
C LYS A 94 7.12 4.28 -11.94
N GLY A 95 6.11 3.91 -12.69
CA GLY A 95 4.74 3.69 -12.21
C GLY A 95 4.67 2.55 -11.20
N HIS A 96 5.28 1.40 -11.49
CA HIS A 96 5.37 0.29 -10.53
C HIS A 96 6.02 0.72 -9.21
N LYS A 97 7.17 1.43 -9.27
CA LYS A 97 7.84 1.95 -8.07
C LYS A 97 6.96 2.91 -7.26
N LYS A 98 6.18 3.76 -7.93
CA LYS A 98 5.26 4.70 -7.26
C LYS A 98 4.08 4.00 -6.60
N VAL A 99 3.46 3.06 -7.29
CA VAL A 99 2.35 2.27 -6.75
C VAL A 99 2.81 1.42 -5.57
N LYS A 100 3.96 0.74 -5.70
CA LYS A 100 4.56 -0.02 -4.61
C LYS A 100 4.78 0.86 -3.38
N ARG A 101 5.41 2.03 -3.54
CA ARG A 101 5.65 2.96 -2.43
C ARG A 101 4.36 3.47 -1.78
N PHE A 102 3.31 3.68 -2.58
CA PHE A 102 2.00 4.03 -2.04
C PHE A 102 1.46 2.93 -1.13
N PHE A 103 1.49 1.67 -1.58
CA PHE A 103 1.03 0.54 -0.77
C PHE A 103 1.94 0.27 0.43
N GLU A 104 3.26 0.44 0.32
CA GLU A 104 4.17 0.36 1.46
C GLU A 104 3.82 1.39 2.54
N THR A 105 3.50 2.62 2.14
CA THR A 105 3.09 3.67 3.06
C THR A 105 1.75 3.35 3.72
N THR A 106 0.80 2.82 2.95
CA THR A 106 -0.52 2.42 3.46
C THR A 106 -0.42 1.22 4.40
N PHE A 107 0.38 0.22 4.06
CA PHE A 107 0.68 -0.92 4.92
C PHE A 107 1.30 -0.48 6.25
N ARG A 108 2.29 0.43 6.21
CA ARG A 108 2.93 0.96 7.42
C ARG A 108 1.91 1.69 8.31
N LYS A 109 1.03 2.49 7.74
CA LYS A 109 -0.04 3.15 8.49
C LYS A 109 -1.00 2.15 9.14
N ALA A 110 -1.42 1.12 8.41
CA ALA A 110 -2.26 0.05 8.94
C ALA A 110 -1.56 -0.69 10.08
N PHE A 111 -0.28 -0.98 9.93
CA PHE A 111 0.54 -1.59 10.98
C PHE A 111 0.64 -0.70 12.22
N HIS A 112 0.94 0.58 12.07
CA HIS A 112 1.03 1.50 13.23
C HIS A 112 -0.32 1.62 13.94
N THR A 113 -1.43 1.75 13.21
CA THR A 113 -2.78 1.81 13.79
C THR A 113 -3.12 0.53 14.56
N PHE A 114 -2.76 -0.65 14.03
CA PHE A 114 -2.93 -1.92 14.72
C PHE A 114 -2.11 -1.96 16.01
N MET A 115 -0.84 -1.54 15.95
CA MET A 115 0.05 -1.54 17.12
C MET A 115 -0.44 -0.57 18.21
N ASP A 116 -0.88 0.64 17.84
CA ASP A 116 -1.46 1.61 18.77
C ASP A 116 -2.64 0.98 19.54
N GLY A 117 -3.62 0.41 18.82
CA GLY A 117 -4.77 -0.22 19.45
C GLY A 117 -4.42 -1.46 20.28
N HIS A 118 -3.45 -2.26 19.83
CA HIS A 118 -3.05 -3.48 20.54
C HIS A 118 -2.30 -3.17 21.84
N ILE A 119 -1.41 -2.18 21.83
CA ILE A 119 -0.62 -1.78 22.98
C ILE A 119 -1.47 -0.99 24.00
N GLU A 120 -2.36 -0.11 23.54
CA GLU A 120 -3.31 0.58 24.41
C GLU A 120 -4.18 -0.40 25.20
N ALA A 121 -4.70 -1.43 24.54
CA ALA A 121 -5.51 -2.45 25.17
C ALA A 121 -4.73 -3.30 26.21
N GLN A 122 -3.41 -3.36 26.10
CA GLN A 122 -2.55 -4.14 27.02
C GLN A 122 -1.94 -3.28 28.15
N ASN A 123 -1.77 -1.97 27.94
CA ASN A 123 -1.18 -1.04 28.92
C ASN A 123 -2.01 -0.89 30.20
N GLU A 124 -3.24 -1.32 30.23
CA GLU A 124 -4.01 -1.46 31.46
C GLU A 124 -3.48 -2.57 32.40
N LYS A 125 -2.52 -3.40 31.97
CA LYS A 125 -2.01 -4.59 32.69
C LYS A 125 -0.48 -4.61 32.85
N LYS A 126 0.13 -3.62 33.37
CA LYS A 126 1.58 -3.31 33.40
C LYS A 126 2.60 -4.32 33.92
N GLY A 127 3.85 -4.15 33.41
CA GLY A 127 5.16 -4.48 33.99
C GLY A 127 6.24 -4.65 32.90
N ASP A 128 7.51 -4.86 33.24
CA ASP A 128 8.75 -4.96 32.43
C ASP A 128 8.75 -5.89 31.16
N LYS A 129 7.58 -6.19 30.63
CA LYS A 129 7.34 -7.08 29.49
C LYS A 129 7.21 -6.38 28.14
N GLU A 130 7.34 -5.05 28.07
CA GLU A 130 7.04 -4.23 26.89
C GLU A 130 7.71 -4.72 25.59
N ARG A 131 8.98 -5.14 25.64
CA ARG A 131 9.68 -5.59 24.42
C ARG A 131 9.19 -6.93 23.89
N LEU A 132 8.78 -7.85 24.76
CA LEU A 132 8.22 -9.14 24.37
C LEU A 132 6.80 -8.95 23.82
N GLU A 133 6.06 -8.03 24.37
CA GLU A 133 4.70 -7.68 23.94
C GLU A 133 4.69 -7.04 22.54
N VAL A 134 5.64 -6.11 22.25
CA VAL A 134 5.78 -5.52 20.92
C VAL A 134 6.08 -6.58 19.85
N LYS A 135 7.00 -7.52 20.10
CA LYS A 135 7.27 -8.61 19.15
C LYS A 135 6.05 -9.51 18.95
N ALA A 136 5.33 -9.82 20.03
CA ALA A 136 4.10 -10.62 19.96
C ALA A 136 3.02 -9.89 19.15
N ALA A 137 2.87 -8.58 19.34
CA ALA A 137 1.94 -7.76 18.56
C ALA A 137 2.32 -7.71 17.08
N VAL A 138 3.61 -7.58 16.75
CA VAL A 138 4.09 -7.68 15.35
C VAL A 138 3.72 -9.03 14.73
N CYS A 139 3.96 -10.14 15.45
CA CYS A 139 3.58 -11.46 14.97
C CYS A 139 2.06 -11.59 14.81
N ALA A 140 1.27 -11.04 15.74
CA ALA A 140 -0.19 -11.05 15.66
C ALA A 140 -0.69 -10.31 14.40
N PHE A 141 -0.11 -9.14 14.10
CA PHE A 141 -0.41 -8.40 12.87
C PHE A 141 -0.09 -9.21 11.61
N LEU A 142 1.11 -9.81 11.54
CA LEU A 142 1.52 -10.60 10.39
C LEU A 142 0.65 -11.84 10.19
N ASN A 143 0.30 -12.51 11.29
CA ASN A 143 -0.61 -13.67 11.28
C ASN A 143 -2.03 -13.28 10.84
N GLN A 144 -2.54 -12.11 11.26
CA GLN A 144 -3.87 -11.63 10.85
C GLN A 144 -4.00 -11.52 9.33
N TYR A 145 -2.92 -11.15 8.64
CA TYR A 145 -2.89 -11.02 7.17
C TYR A 145 -2.20 -12.20 6.49
N HIS A 146 -2.02 -13.32 7.18
CA HIS A 146 -1.40 -14.55 6.66
C HIS A 146 -0.05 -14.30 5.94
N ILE A 147 0.71 -13.32 6.42
CA ILE A 147 2.01 -12.95 5.86
C ILE A 147 3.07 -13.87 6.47
N GLU A 148 3.81 -14.59 5.63
CA GLU A 148 4.97 -15.34 6.06
C GLU A 148 6.08 -14.39 6.54
N TYR A 149 6.71 -14.72 7.67
CA TYR A 149 7.71 -13.86 8.27
C TYR A 149 8.87 -14.64 8.88
N ASP A 150 10.01 -13.98 8.95
CA ASP A 150 11.20 -14.44 9.62
C ASP A 150 11.62 -13.46 10.75
N GLU A 151 12.63 -13.84 11.51
CA GLU A 151 13.21 -13.01 12.59
C GLU A 151 13.66 -11.62 12.11
N ARG A 152 14.12 -11.50 10.86
CA ARG A 152 14.58 -10.22 10.29
C ARG A 152 13.40 -9.29 10.05
N MET A 153 12.29 -9.82 9.55
CA MET A 153 11.06 -9.05 9.35
C MET A 153 10.49 -8.56 10.67
N ILE A 154 10.38 -9.44 11.68
CA ILE A 154 9.93 -9.07 13.03
C ILE A 154 10.82 -7.95 13.60
N SER A 155 12.15 -8.12 13.53
CA SER A 155 13.10 -7.13 14.03
C SER A 155 13.02 -5.79 13.30
N SER A 156 12.77 -5.82 11.99
CA SER A 156 12.61 -4.61 11.17
C SER A 156 11.33 -3.86 11.53
N MET A 157 10.20 -4.56 11.65
CA MET A 157 8.91 -3.96 11.99
C MET A 157 8.89 -3.46 13.45
N THR A 158 9.53 -4.19 14.36
CA THR A 158 9.71 -3.72 15.75
C THR A 158 10.48 -2.40 15.80
N ARG A 159 11.57 -2.26 15.01
CA ARG A 159 12.31 -0.99 14.92
C ARG A 159 11.49 0.13 14.26
N ASP A 160 10.69 -0.18 13.26
CA ASP A 160 9.81 0.78 12.61
C ASP A 160 8.77 1.32 13.61
N TRP A 161 8.20 0.44 14.42
CA TRP A 161 7.30 0.79 15.50
C TRP A 161 7.93 1.74 16.54
N TRP A 162 9.12 1.42 17.05
CA TRP A 162 9.78 2.28 18.02
C TRP A 162 10.11 3.67 17.48
N ARG A 163 10.51 3.77 16.21
CA ARG A 163 10.68 5.08 15.55
C ARG A 163 9.37 5.87 15.50
N HIS A 164 8.28 5.21 15.19
CA HIS A 164 6.95 5.84 15.17
C HIS A 164 6.58 6.40 16.56
N VAL A 165 6.81 5.64 17.63
CA VAL A 165 6.58 6.09 19.00
C VAL A 165 7.44 7.30 19.32
N GLU A 166 8.75 7.26 19.06
CA GLU A 166 9.68 8.37 19.29
C GLU A 166 9.28 9.64 18.50
N GLU A 167 8.84 9.49 17.26
CA GLU A 167 8.37 10.61 16.44
C GLU A 167 7.10 11.24 17.01
N ASN A 168 6.16 10.41 17.46
CA ASN A 168 4.94 10.89 18.11
C ASN A 168 5.21 11.61 19.44
N GLU A 169 6.14 11.11 20.24
CA GLU A 169 6.55 11.77 21.49
C GLU A 169 7.19 13.13 21.22
N LYS A 170 8.12 13.22 20.26
CA LYS A 170 8.73 14.50 19.86
C LYS A 170 7.70 15.51 19.39
N ASN A 171 6.71 15.08 18.62
CA ASN A 171 5.63 15.96 18.14
C ASN A 171 4.69 16.43 19.27
N ARG A 172 4.54 15.64 20.34
CA ARG A 172 3.77 16.03 21.54
C ARG A 172 4.52 17.04 22.43
N ILE A 173 5.85 16.94 22.48
CA ILE A 173 6.71 17.78 23.34
C ILE A 173 7.06 19.12 22.69
N SER A 174 6.97 19.23 21.35
CA SER A 174 7.17 20.49 20.63
C SER A 174 5.88 21.31 20.65
N PRO A 175 5.68 22.26 21.60
CA PRO A 175 4.54 23.15 21.52
C PRO A 175 4.68 23.99 20.25
N MET A 176 3.59 24.14 19.48
CA MET A 176 3.54 25.09 18.38
C MET A 176 3.96 26.46 18.91
N VAL A 177 5.16 26.87 18.54
CA VAL A 177 5.58 28.25 18.68
C VAL A 177 4.91 28.98 17.52
N TYR A 178 3.82 29.66 17.81
CA TYR A 178 3.18 30.60 16.89
C TYR A 178 3.96 31.90 16.87
#